data_c2bd1b7a9d74e1679ed66c984269a0c9
#
_entry.id   c2bd1b7a9d74e1679ed66c984269a0c9
#
_cell.length_a   1.000
_cell.length_b   1.000
_cell.length_c   1.000
_cell.angle_alpha   90.00
_cell.angle_beta   90.00
_cell.angle_gamma   90.00
#
_symmetry.space_group_name_H-M   'P 1'
#
loop_
_entity.id
_entity.type
_entity.pdbx_description
1 polymer ?
#
loop_
_entity_poly.entity_id
_entity_poly.type
_entity_poly.pdbx_seq_one_letter_code
_entity_poly.pdbx_strand_id
1 'polypeptide(L)'
;IGLRVYKVAMSWPLEPQGARRFAHGLEEILVIEEKRQLIEYQIKEELYTWEEGKRAPRVVGKFDDNGEWSRAEGQPAGTWLLPAHYEHNPAIVARAIAKRLEKLGLAAQLGAQFKERLAFLDFKDKALAKPRVTTIRQPYFCSGCPHNTSTHVPEGSRATAGIGCHFMA
;
A
#
# COMPACT_ATOMS: atom_id res chain seq x y z
N ILE A 1 -13.98 -7.66 18.20
CA ILE A 1 -14.22 -6.97 16.93
C ILE A 1 -14.49 -7.97 15.79
N GLY A 2 -14.02 -9.23 15.89
CA GLY A 2 -14.31 -10.26 14.90
C GLY A 2 -13.52 -10.15 13.58
N LEU A 3 -12.25 -9.77 13.66
CA LEU A 3 -11.37 -9.76 12.49
C LEU A 3 -11.05 -11.18 12.03
N ARG A 4 -11.17 -11.43 10.73
CA ARG A 4 -10.73 -12.66 10.07
C ARG A 4 -9.56 -12.35 9.13
N VAL A 5 -8.67 -13.31 8.96
CA VAL A 5 -7.53 -13.18 8.05
C VAL A 5 -7.56 -14.31 7.02
N TYR A 6 -7.41 -13.96 5.76
CA TYR A 6 -7.29 -14.89 4.65
C TYR A 6 -5.94 -14.66 3.96
N LYS A 7 -5.09 -15.67 4.00
CA LYS A 7 -3.80 -15.64 3.30
C LYS A 7 -3.97 -16.20 1.91
N VAL A 8 -3.82 -15.36 0.90
CA VAL A 8 -3.84 -15.78 -0.50
C VAL A 8 -2.52 -16.49 -0.82
N ALA A 9 -2.60 -17.74 -1.25
CA ALA A 9 -1.42 -18.54 -1.62
C ALA A 9 -1.03 -18.34 -3.10
N MET A 10 -2.03 -18.23 -3.98
CA MET A 10 -1.86 -17.99 -5.41
C MET A 10 -2.53 -16.68 -5.78
N SER A 11 -1.74 -15.72 -6.21
CA SER A 11 -2.24 -14.38 -6.53
C SER A 11 -2.94 -14.27 -7.89
N TRP A 12 -2.64 -15.24 -8.79
CA TRP A 12 -3.26 -15.29 -10.10
C TRP A 12 -3.26 -16.72 -10.68
N PRO A 13 -4.44 -17.25 -11.14
CA PRO A 13 -5.76 -16.72 -10.81
C PRO A 13 -6.09 -16.90 -9.32
N LEU A 14 -6.90 -16.00 -8.77
CA LEU A 14 -7.39 -16.16 -7.40
C LEU A 14 -8.34 -17.38 -7.33
N GLU A 15 -8.21 -18.20 -6.30
CA GLU A 15 -9.12 -19.32 -6.09
C GLU A 15 -10.50 -18.80 -5.67
N PRO A 16 -11.54 -18.94 -6.53
CA PRO A 16 -12.79 -18.21 -6.35
C PRO A 16 -13.63 -18.73 -5.17
N GLN A 17 -13.66 -20.05 -4.95
CA GLN A 17 -14.51 -20.64 -3.92
C GLN A 17 -14.03 -20.29 -2.51
N GLY A 18 -12.73 -20.28 -2.27
CA GLY A 18 -12.14 -19.85 -1.01
C GLY A 18 -12.37 -18.38 -0.74
N ALA A 19 -12.22 -17.54 -1.76
CA ALA A 19 -12.50 -16.11 -1.67
C ALA A 19 -13.97 -15.85 -1.31
N ARG A 20 -14.92 -16.54 -1.95
CA ARG A 20 -16.37 -16.45 -1.65
C ARG A 20 -16.69 -16.97 -0.25
N ARG A 21 -16.14 -18.12 0.15
CA ARG A 21 -16.33 -18.64 1.53
C ARG A 21 -15.79 -17.67 2.58
N PHE A 22 -14.63 -17.09 2.34
CA PHE A 22 -14.06 -16.08 3.25
C PHE A 22 -14.93 -14.83 3.35
N ALA A 23 -15.46 -14.35 2.22
CA ALA A 23 -16.30 -13.16 2.13
C ALA A 23 -17.64 -13.31 2.86
N HIS A 24 -18.11 -14.54 3.04
CA HIS A 24 -19.43 -14.80 3.62
C HIS A 24 -19.57 -14.25 5.04
N GLY A 25 -20.59 -13.41 5.26
CA GLY A 25 -20.89 -12.79 6.55
C GLY A 25 -19.91 -11.68 6.98
N LEU A 26 -19.10 -11.17 6.07
CA LEU A 26 -18.28 -9.97 6.31
C LEU A 26 -19.04 -8.72 5.84
N GLU A 27 -18.82 -7.61 6.53
CA GLU A 27 -19.26 -6.28 6.07
C GLU A 27 -18.27 -5.66 5.11
N GLU A 28 -16.98 -5.91 5.37
CA GLU A 28 -15.89 -5.34 4.60
C GLU A 28 -14.70 -6.29 4.52
N ILE A 29 -13.99 -6.23 3.39
CA ILE A 29 -12.72 -6.91 3.14
C ILE A 29 -11.68 -5.83 2.83
N LEU A 30 -10.62 -5.76 3.65
CA LEU A 30 -9.43 -4.97 3.36
C LEU A 30 -8.39 -5.88 2.71
N VAL A 31 -8.09 -5.60 1.44
CA VAL A 31 -7.04 -6.32 0.69
C VAL A 31 -5.71 -5.63 0.93
N ILE A 32 -4.74 -6.40 1.43
CA ILE A 32 -3.38 -5.94 1.68
C ILE A 32 -2.46 -6.62 0.68
N GLU A 33 -2.05 -5.87 -0.33
CA GLU A 33 -1.13 -6.31 -1.38
C GLU A 33 -0.18 -5.20 -1.77
N GLU A 34 1.01 -5.56 -2.20
CA GLU A 34 2.00 -4.59 -2.69
C GLU A 34 1.77 -4.24 -4.15
N LYS A 35 2.35 -3.13 -4.60
CA LYS A 35 2.24 -2.63 -5.98
C LYS A 35 0.77 -2.39 -6.38
N ARG A 36 0.38 -2.83 -7.58
CA ARG A 36 -0.98 -2.64 -8.11
C ARG A 36 -1.96 -3.65 -7.50
N GLN A 37 -3.22 -3.31 -7.53
CA GLN A 37 -4.35 -4.08 -7.00
C GLN A 37 -4.71 -5.27 -7.90
N LEU A 38 -3.96 -6.34 -7.78
CA LEU A 38 -4.20 -7.57 -8.54
C LEU A 38 -5.25 -8.47 -7.86
N ILE A 39 -5.11 -8.68 -6.56
CA ILE A 39 -6.02 -9.51 -5.77
C ILE A 39 -7.33 -8.76 -5.52
N GLU A 40 -7.26 -7.46 -5.24
CA GLU A 40 -8.43 -6.62 -5.00
C GLU A 40 -9.40 -6.64 -6.20
N TYR A 41 -8.88 -6.55 -7.42
CA TYR A 41 -9.72 -6.59 -8.61
C TYR A 41 -10.39 -7.95 -8.80
N GLN A 42 -9.67 -9.04 -8.60
CA GLN A 42 -10.23 -10.39 -8.70
C GLN A 42 -11.30 -10.64 -7.64
N ILE A 43 -11.10 -10.20 -6.39
CA ILE A 43 -12.14 -10.30 -5.35
C ILE A 43 -13.37 -9.48 -5.75
N LYS A 44 -13.21 -8.26 -6.24
CA LYS A 44 -14.32 -7.44 -6.71
C LYS A 44 -15.10 -8.10 -7.84
N GLU A 45 -14.40 -8.71 -8.78
CA GLU A 45 -15.00 -9.47 -9.89
C GLU A 45 -15.78 -10.68 -9.37
N GLU A 46 -15.16 -11.48 -8.49
CA GLU A 46 -15.80 -12.66 -7.89
C GLU A 46 -17.03 -12.32 -7.05
N LEU A 47 -17.07 -11.16 -6.43
CA LEU A 47 -18.20 -10.72 -5.61
C LEU A 47 -19.25 -9.91 -6.40
N TYR A 48 -18.99 -9.61 -7.67
CA TYR A 48 -19.93 -8.86 -8.51
C TYR A 48 -21.27 -9.59 -8.64
N THR A 49 -21.24 -10.91 -8.88
CA THR A 49 -22.42 -11.78 -8.86
C THR A 49 -22.53 -12.47 -7.50
N TRP A 50 -22.98 -11.72 -6.52
CA TRP A 50 -23.20 -12.25 -5.17
C TRP A 50 -24.52 -12.98 -5.05
N GLU A 51 -24.79 -13.59 -3.91
CA GLU A 51 -26.02 -14.29 -3.62
C GLU A 51 -27.24 -13.36 -3.73
N GLU A 52 -28.30 -13.84 -4.38
CA GLU A 52 -29.52 -13.08 -4.55
C GLU A 52 -30.12 -12.66 -3.20
N GLY A 53 -30.55 -11.41 -3.11
CA GLY A 53 -31.13 -10.84 -1.90
C GLY A 53 -30.13 -10.54 -0.77
N LYS A 54 -28.85 -10.82 -0.95
CA LYS A 54 -27.81 -10.50 0.04
C LYS A 54 -26.86 -9.42 -0.49
N ARG A 55 -26.40 -8.58 0.42
CA ARG A 55 -25.39 -7.59 0.10
C ARG A 55 -23.99 -8.22 0.14
N ALA A 56 -23.23 -8.06 -0.93
CA ALA A 56 -21.81 -8.41 -0.93
C ALA A 56 -21.01 -7.52 0.05
N PRO A 57 -19.96 -8.04 0.69
CA PRO A 57 -19.08 -7.22 1.49
C PRO A 57 -18.44 -6.14 0.64
N ARG A 58 -18.16 -4.99 1.25
CA ARG A 58 -17.38 -3.94 0.60
C ARG A 58 -15.93 -4.40 0.47
N VAL A 59 -15.32 -4.16 -0.69
CA VAL A 59 -13.90 -4.46 -0.91
C VAL A 59 -13.13 -3.17 -1.07
N VAL A 60 -12.14 -2.98 -0.21
CA VAL A 60 -11.19 -1.85 -0.24
C VAL A 60 -9.76 -2.39 -0.19
N GLY A 61 -8.81 -1.63 -0.68
CA GLY A 61 -7.41 -2.05 -0.69
C GLY A 61 -6.47 -0.87 -0.89
N LYS A 62 -6.10 -0.58 -2.12
CA LYS A 62 -5.25 0.59 -2.43
C LYS A 62 -5.97 1.90 -2.14
N PHE A 63 -7.23 1.96 -2.45
CA PHE A 63 -8.08 3.12 -2.25
C PHE A 63 -9.20 2.84 -1.25
N ASP A 64 -9.76 3.90 -0.71
CA ASP A 64 -10.95 3.82 0.11
C ASP A 64 -12.22 3.49 -0.72
N ASP A 65 -13.39 3.64 -0.12
CA ASP A 65 -14.67 3.27 -0.75
C ASP A 65 -15.00 4.04 -2.02
N ASN A 66 -14.37 5.19 -2.26
CA ASN A 66 -14.62 5.98 -3.46
C ASN A 66 -13.87 5.40 -4.67
N GLY A 67 -12.86 4.56 -4.42
CA GLY A 67 -12.10 3.90 -5.48
C GLY A 67 -11.03 4.79 -6.09
N GLU A 68 -10.41 4.32 -7.17
CA GLU A 68 -9.31 5.02 -7.85
C GLU A 68 -9.81 6.27 -8.60
N TRP A 69 -11.01 6.20 -9.14
CA TRP A 69 -11.58 7.24 -10.00
C TRP A 69 -12.82 7.85 -9.37
N SER A 70 -13.01 9.13 -9.62
CA SER A 70 -14.25 9.80 -9.27
C SER A 70 -15.45 9.09 -9.91
N ARG A 71 -16.52 8.87 -9.12
CA ARG A 71 -17.72 8.16 -9.57
C ARG A 71 -18.68 9.05 -10.35
N ALA A 72 -18.60 10.35 -10.15
CA ALA A 72 -19.42 11.33 -10.83
C ALA A 72 -18.68 12.65 -10.94
N GLU A 73 -19.09 13.46 -11.91
CA GLU A 73 -18.58 14.81 -12.07
C GLU A 73 -18.72 15.63 -10.78
N GLY A 74 -17.66 16.32 -10.38
CA GLY A 74 -17.63 17.11 -9.16
C GLY A 74 -17.42 16.32 -7.85
N GLN A 75 -17.37 14.98 -7.90
CA GLN A 75 -17.03 14.18 -6.73
C GLN A 75 -15.53 13.90 -6.67
N PRO A 76 -14.91 13.96 -5.48
CA PRO A 76 -13.51 13.62 -5.34
C PRO A 76 -13.26 12.13 -5.60
N ALA A 77 -12.13 11.81 -6.20
CA ALA A 77 -11.60 10.46 -6.22
C ALA A 77 -11.32 9.96 -4.78
N GLY A 78 -11.19 8.65 -4.64
CA GLY A 78 -10.84 8.03 -3.36
C GLY A 78 -9.44 8.40 -2.88
N THR A 79 -9.22 8.27 -1.59
CA THR A 79 -7.92 8.47 -0.97
C THR A 79 -7.14 7.17 -0.87
N TRP A 80 -5.82 7.26 -0.97
CA TRP A 80 -4.94 6.13 -0.77
C TRP A 80 -5.06 5.57 0.66
N LEU A 81 -5.30 4.27 0.76
CA LEU A 81 -5.20 3.50 2.01
C LEU A 81 -3.82 2.83 2.11
N LEU A 82 -3.40 2.18 1.03
CA LEU A 82 -2.13 1.50 0.92
C LEU A 82 -1.39 2.01 -0.32
N PRO A 83 -0.14 2.45 -0.22
CA PRO A 83 0.60 2.97 -1.35
C PRO A 83 0.84 1.88 -2.42
N ALA A 84 0.93 2.28 -3.70
CA ALA A 84 1.27 1.39 -4.80
C ALA A 84 2.79 1.31 -5.07
N HIS A 85 3.58 2.01 -4.28
CA HIS A 85 5.04 2.08 -4.38
C HIS A 85 5.67 1.59 -3.07
N TYR A 86 6.89 1.14 -3.13
CA TYR A 86 7.64 0.55 -2.03
C TYR A 86 7.00 -0.70 -1.40
N GLU A 87 7.61 -1.19 -0.36
CA GLU A 87 7.14 -2.32 0.43
C GLU A 87 6.21 -1.84 1.54
N HIS A 88 5.24 -2.68 1.90
CA HIS A 88 4.36 -2.41 3.02
C HIS A 88 4.99 -2.89 4.31
N ASN A 89 5.45 -1.97 5.13
CA ASN A 89 5.85 -2.31 6.49
C ASN A 89 4.63 -2.49 7.42
N PRO A 90 4.80 -3.17 8.57
CA PRO A 90 3.70 -3.39 9.51
C PRO A 90 3.01 -2.10 9.99
N ALA A 91 3.72 -0.98 10.05
CA ALA A 91 3.14 0.29 10.49
C ALA A 91 2.16 0.87 9.46
N ILE A 92 2.47 0.77 8.16
CA ILE A 92 1.57 1.17 7.07
C ILE A 92 0.29 0.34 7.14
N VAL A 93 0.42 -0.99 7.27
CA VAL A 93 -0.71 -1.91 7.38
C VAL A 93 -1.56 -1.62 8.60
N ALA A 94 -0.94 -1.42 9.77
CA ALA A 94 -1.63 -1.09 11.02
C ALA A 94 -2.46 0.20 10.89
N ARG A 95 -1.92 1.24 10.25
CA ARG A 95 -2.65 2.50 10.01
C ARG A 95 -3.83 2.32 9.07
N ALA A 96 -3.67 1.52 8.00
CA ALA A 96 -4.76 1.22 7.09
C ALA A 96 -5.90 0.49 7.81
N ILE A 97 -5.58 -0.52 8.61
CA ILE A 97 -6.56 -1.24 9.43
C ILE A 97 -7.24 -0.28 10.42
N ALA A 98 -6.47 0.56 11.13
CA ALA A 98 -7.00 1.53 12.08
C ALA A 98 -8.01 2.48 11.42
N LYS A 99 -7.64 3.06 10.27
CA LYS A 99 -8.50 3.96 9.50
C LYS A 99 -9.81 3.29 9.07
N ARG A 100 -9.77 1.99 8.73
CA ARG A 100 -10.98 1.25 8.39
C ARG A 100 -11.85 0.97 9.61
N LEU A 101 -11.28 0.56 10.71
CA LEU A 101 -12.01 0.32 11.97
C LEU A 101 -12.67 1.60 12.50
N GLU A 102 -12.00 2.75 12.39
CA GLU A 102 -12.60 4.05 12.71
C GLU A 102 -13.81 4.35 11.82
N LYS A 103 -13.67 4.13 10.52
CA LYS A 103 -14.75 4.38 9.56
C LYS A 103 -15.95 3.45 9.77
N LEU A 104 -15.72 2.22 10.20
CA LEU A 104 -16.76 1.27 10.59
C LEU A 104 -17.41 1.56 11.96
N GLY A 105 -16.99 2.63 12.64
CA GLY A 105 -17.52 2.98 13.96
C GLY A 105 -17.02 2.09 15.10
N LEU A 106 -16.00 1.28 14.86
CA LEU A 106 -15.46 0.32 15.83
C LEU A 106 -14.38 0.92 16.72
N ALA A 107 -13.99 2.17 16.51
CA ALA A 107 -12.92 2.84 17.25
C ALA A 107 -13.18 2.87 18.78
N ALA A 108 -14.44 2.96 19.21
CA ALA A 108 -14.81 2.97 20.61
C ALA A 108 -14.56 1.60 21.30
N GLN A 109 -14.55 0.52 20.53
CA GLN A 109 -14.26 -0.83 21.02
C GLN A 109 -12.75 -1.13 21.09
N LEU A 110 -11.93 -0.24 20.52
CA LEU A 110 -10.49 -0.33 20.57
C LEU A 110 -10.00 0.34 21.86
N GLY A 111 -9.38 -0.42 22.74
CA GLY A 111 -8.89 0.09 24.03
C GLY A 111 -7.85 1.20 23.88
N ALA A 112 -7.50 1.86 24.99
CA ALA A 112 -6.51 2.94 25.02
C ALA A 112 -5.16 2.53 24.39
N GLN A 113 -4.71 1.31 24.60
CA GLN A 113 -3.47 0.76 24.04
C GLN A 113 -3.39 0.87 22.51
N PHE A 114 -4.52 0.76 21.82
CA PHE A 114 -4.54 0.91 20.36
C PHE A 114 -4.15 2.33 19.94
N LYS A 115 -4.74 3.33 20.58
CA LYS A 115 -4.43 4.75 20.30
C LYS A 115 -2.99 5.09 20.66
N GLU A 116 -2.53 4.63 21.81
CA GLU A 116 -1.14 4.78 22.25
C GLU A 116 -0.16 4.15 21.25
N ARG A 117 -0.49 2.97 20.73
CA ARG A 117 0.35 2.30 19.73
C ARG A 117 0.42 3.07 18.42
N LEU A 118 -0.68 3.61 17.92
CA LEU A 118 -0.68 4.47 16.73
C LEU A 118 0.15 5.73 16.96
N ALA A 119 -0.05 6.41 18.09
CA ALA A 119 0.74 7.59 18.44
C ALA A 119 2.24 7.27 18.54
N PHE A 120 2.59 6.09 19.08
CA PHE A 120 3.97 5.63 19.08
C PHE A 120 4.55 5.43 17.68
N LEU A 121 3.78 4.84 16.76
CA LEU A 121 4.20 4.68 15.37
C LEU A 121 4.45 6.04 14.71
N ASP A 122 3.56 7.00 14.93
CA ASP A 122 3.71 8.36 14.39
C ASP A 122 4.92 9.09 14.98
N PHE A 123 5.17 8.92 16.28
CA PHE A 123 6.38 9.44 16.91
C PHE A 123 7.66 8.85 16.29
N LYS A 124 7.68 7.54 16.04
CA LYS A 124 8.83 6.87 15.41
C LYS A 124 9.06 7.35 13.99
N ASP A 125 8.01 7.51 13.19
CA ASP A 125 8.15 8.01 11.82
C ASP A 125 8.70 9.45 11.78
N LYS A 126 8.20 10.31 12.66
CA LYS A 126 8.73 11.68 12.80
C LYS A 126 10.19 11.70 13.24
N ALA A 127 10.58 10.78 14.13
CA ALA A 127 11.97 10.66 14.56
C ALA A 127 12.89 10.12 13.46
N LEU A 128 12.40 9.18 12.64
CA LEU A 128 13.14 8.60 11.51
C LEU A 128 13.23 9.56 10.32
N ALA A 129 12.24 10.42 10.13
CA ALA A 129 12.25 11.43 9.07
C ALA A 129 13.33 12.51 9.27
N LYS A 130 13.85 12.66 10.49
CA LYS A 130 14.96 13.58 10.77
C LYS A 130 16.27 12.92 10.37
N PRO A 131 17.08 13.56 9.53
CA PRO A 131 18.39 13.02 9.16
C PRO A 131 19.26 12.89 10.44
N ARG A 132 19.81 11.69 10.65
CA ARG A 132 20.67 11.40 11.81
C ARG A 132 22.10 11.93 11.61
N VAL A 133 22.46 12.20 10.38
CA VAL A 133 23.77 12.70 10.00
C VAL A 133 23.60 13.93 9.11
N THR A 134 24.41 14.93 9.32
CA THR A 134 24.43 16.17 8.53
C THR A 134 25.21 16.02 7.24
N THR A 135 26.09 15.03 7.17
CA THR A 135 26.95 14.79 6.01
C THR A 135 26.41 13.60 5.20
N ILE A 136 26.00 13.85 3.98
CA ILE A 136 25.61 12.83 3.02
C ILE A 136 26.83 12.46 2.21
N ARG A 137 27.19 11.18 2.18
CA ARG A 137 28.25 10.69 1.29
C ARG A 137 27.76 10.76 -0.16
N GLN A 138 28.50 11.44 -1.00
CA GLN A 138 28.25 11.41 -2.44
C GLN A 138 28.60 10.03 -2.99
N PRO A 139 27.74 9.43 -3.82
CA PRO A 139 28.12 8.23 -4.55
C PRO A 139 29.31 8.52 -5.48
N TYR A 140 30.19 7.55 -5.63
CA TYR A 140 31.34 7.66 -6.55
C TYR A 140 31.74 6.28 -7.08
N PHE A 141 32.36 6.26 -8.24
CA PHE A 141 32.86 5.04 -8.83
C PHE A 141 34.18 4.62 -8.15
N CYS A 142 34.44 3.31 -8.15
CA CYS A 142 35.70 2.76 -7.64
C CYS A 142 36.91 3.40 -8.35
N SER A 143 38.03 3.49 -7.65
CA SER A 143 39.28 3.98 -8.25
C SER A 143 39.69 3.11 -9.45
N GLY A 144 39.99 3.74 -10.59
CA GLY A 144 40.31 3.05 -11.84
C GLY A 144 39.11 2.45 -12.58
N CYS A 145 37.88 2.71 -12.13
CA CYS A 145 36.67 2.22 -12.80
C CYS A 145 36.48 2.89 -14.18
N PRO A 146 36.18 2.13 -15.25
CA PRO A 146 35.91 2.69 -16.58
C PRO A 146 34.76 3.70 -16.60
N HIS A 147 33.81 3.58 -15.67
CA HIS A 147 32.68 4.50 -15.55
C HIS A 147 33.06 5.92 -15.21
N ASN A 148 34.23 6.13 -14.59
CA ASN A 148 34.74 7.49 -14.35
C ASN A 148 34.93 8.31 -15.66
N THR A 149 35.10 7.61 -16.79
CA THR A 149 35.26 8.25 -18.09
C THR A 149 33.97 8.12 -18.93
N SER A 150 33.38 6.91 -18.95
CA SER A 150 32.23 6.60 -19.85
C SER A 150 30.93 7.28 -19.42
N THR A 151 30.79 7.69 -18.17
CA THR A 151 29.59 8.38 -17.66
C THR A 151 29.75 9.90 -17.63
N HIS A 152 30.88 10.43 -18.13
CA HIS A 152 31.06 11.87 -18.19
C HIS A 152 30.09 12.51 -19.19
N VAL A 153 29.20 13.34 -18.67
CA VAL A 153 28.17 14.01 -19.48
C VAL A 153 28.73 15.31 -20.05
N PRO A 154 28.70 15.53 -21.37
CA PRO A 154 29.13 16.78 -21.98
C PRO A 154 28.34 17.97 -21.42
N GLU A 155 29.01 19.13 -21.34
CA GLU A 155 28.37 20.36 -20.89
C GLU A 155 27.10 20.68 -21.69
N GLY A 156 26.03 21.09 -21.02
CA GLY A 156 24.73 21.38 -21.64
C GLY A 156 23.90 20.15 -22.01
N SER A 157 24.42 18.94 -21.81
CA SER A 157 23.71 17.68 -22.08
C SER A 157 23.05 17.13 -20.84
N ARG A 158 22.08 16.24 -21.04
CA ARG A 158 21.45 15.46 -19.95
C ARG A 158 21.63 13.97 -20.20
N ALA A 159 21.98 13.24 -19.16
CA ALA A 159 22.00 11.78 -19.20
C ALA A 159 20.81 11.20 -18.45
N THR A 160 20.32 10.05 -18.91
CA THR A 160 19.37 9.23 -18.18
C THR A 160 20.10 8.01 -17.64
N ALA A 161 19.80 7.64 -16.41
CA ALA A 161 20.40 6.47 -15.77
C ALA A 161 19.39 5.32 -15.70
N GLY A 162 19.91 4.09 -15.79
CA GLY A 162 19.17 2.88 -15.50
C GLY A 162 19.65 2.23 -14.20
N ILE A 163 19.40 0.94 -14.05
CA ILE A 163 19.90 0.17 -12.92
C ILE A 163 21.30 -0.35 -13.25
N GLY A 164 22.29 0.00 -12.42
CA GLY A 164 23.70 -0.39 -12.58
C GLY A 164 24.63 0.66 -12.01
N CYS A 165 25.97 0.48 -12.13
CA CYS A 165 26.96 1.44 -11.60
C CYS A 165 26.79 2.87 -12.14
N HIS A 166 26.29 3.02 -13.37
CA HIS A 166 26.02 4.33 -13.99
C HIS A 166 24.94 5.14 -13.26
N PHE A 167 24.17 4.55 -12.36
CA PHE A 167 23.28 5.28 -11.46
C PHE A 167 24.03 6.27 -10.54
N MET A 168 25.33 6.06 -10.34
CA MET A 168 26.16 6.91 -9.51
C MET A 168 26.77 8.10 -10.26
N ALA A 169 26.44 8.27 -11.53
CA ALA A 169 26.95 9.36 -12.35
C ALA A 169 26.28 10.69 -12.06
#